data_0d71166a66a780d9dbf288713797db64
#
_entry.id   0d71166a66a780d9dbf288713797db64
#
_cell.length_a   1.000
_cell.length_b   1.000
_cell.length_c   1.000
_cell.angle_alpha   90.00
_cell.angle_beta   90.00
_cell.angle_gamma   90.00
#
_symmetry.space_group_name_H-M   'P 1'
#
loop_
_entity.id
_entity.type
_entity.pdbx_description
1 polymer ?
#
loop_
_entity_poly.entity_id
_entity_poly.type
_entity_poly.pdbx_seq_one_letter_code
_entity_poly.pdbx_strand_id
1 'polypeptide(L)' 'MPRVKLLGVNPTEQKIVALLYGAMEREGLQKRDIAAALGMTTATLLRRKKNPLDFTLGELQKACRKLHIPIDDLRSAITL' A
#
# COMPACT_ATOMS: atom_id res chain seq x y z
N MET A 1 -19.20 -19.50 -1.84
CA MET A 1 -18.49 -19.30 -2.02
C MET A 1 -17.81 -18.55 -1.76
N PRO A 2 -17.43 -18.31 -1.31
CA PRO A 2 -16.75 -17.30 -1.16
C PRO A 2 -15.80 -17.08 -1.93
N ARG A 3 -15.69 -17.65 -2.59
CA ARG A 3 -14.93 -17.49 -3.36
C ARG A 3 -14.79 -16.42 -3.94
N VAL A 4 -15.54 -15.97 -3.79
CA VAL A 4 -15.70 -14.80 -4.26
C VAL A 4 -14.56 -14.02 -4.12
N LYS A 5 -14.05 -13.99 -3.06
CA LYS A 5 -13.00 -13.34 -2.82
C LYS A 5 -11.98 -13.62 -3.64
N LEU A 6 -11.83 -14.74 -3.95
CA LEU A 6 -10.79 -15.11 -4.73
C LEU A 6 -10.91 -14.50 -5.98
N LEU A 7 -12.07 -14.54 -6.46
CA LEU A 7 -12.23 -14.07 -7.72
C LEU A 7 -12.29 -12.67 -7.59
N GLY A 8 -12.76 -12.26 -6.52
CA GLY A 8 -12.99 -10.90 -6.37
C GLY A 8 -11.86 -10.13 -5.85
N VAL A 9 -10.69 -10.50 -6.15
CA VAL A 9 -9.57 -9.75 -5.74
C VAL A 9 -9.76 -8.35 -6.22
N ASN A 10 -9.74 -7.40 -5.33
CA ASN A 10 -9.99 -6.01 -5.66
C ASN A 10 -8.79 -5.41 -6.40
N PRO A 11 -8.98 -4.90 -7.61
CA PRO A 11 -7.86 -4.33 -8.36
C PRO A 11 -7.17 -3.19 -7.63
N THR A 12 -7.91 -2.40 -6.86
CA THR A 12 -7.32 -1.31 -6.09
C THR A 12 -6.35 -1.87 -5.06
N GLU A 13 -6.71 -2.96 -4.38
CA GLU A 13 -5.83 -3.55 -3.39
C GLU A 13 -4.54 -4.03 -4.02
N GLN A 14 -4.62 -4.70 -5.14
CA GLN A 14 -3.45 -5.20 -5.83
C GLN A 14 -2.56 -4.06 -6.29
N LYS A 15 -3.15 -3.01 -6.82
CA LYS A 15 -2.40 -1.88 -7.33
C LYS A 15 -1.71 -1.10 -6.21
N ILE A 16 -2.37 -0.95 -5.07
CA ILE A 16 -1.78 -0.26 -3.93
C ILE A 16 -0.57 -1.05 -3.42
N VAL A 17 -0.70 -2.36 -3.26
CA VAL A 17 0.40 -3.19 -2.78
C VAL A 17 1.56 -3.14 -3.78
N ALA A 18 1.27 -3.28 -5.07
CA ALA A 18 2.30 -3.24 -6.08
C ALA A 18 3.03 -1.90 -6.11
N LEU A 19 2.27 -0.81 -5.98
CA LEU A 19 2.83 0.53 -6.00
C LEU A 19 3.77 0.75 -4.80
N LEU A 20 3.30 0.41 -3.60
CA LEU A 20 4.09 0.65 -2.40
C LEU A 20 5.29 -0.28 -2.31
N TYR A 21 5.09 -1.58 -2.51
CA TYR A 21 6.18 -2.53 -2.36
C TYR A 21 7.17 -2.50 -3.51
N GLY A 22 6.69 -2.19 -4.72
CA GLY A 22 7.58 -1.97 -5.85
C GLY A 22 8.47 -0.76 -5.63
N ALA A 23 7.91 0.31 -5.06
CA ALA A 23 8.68 1.51 -4.76
C ALA A 23 9.67 1.25 -3.62
N MET A 24 9.30 0.43 -2.63
CA MET A 24 10.21 0.07 -1.55
C MET A 24 11.45 -0.64 -2.10
N GLU A 25 11.25 -1.55 -3.04
CA GLU A 25 12.35 -2.25 -3.66
C GLU A 25 13.21 -1.29 -4.45
N ARG A 26 12.59 -0.42 -5.22
CA ARG A 26 13.30 0.54 -6.04
C ARG A 26 14.13 1.50 -5.19
N GLU A 27 13.60 1.91 -4.02
CA GLU A 27 14.28 2.84 -3.14
C GLU A 27 15.22 2.14 -2.15
N GLY A 28 15.22 0.84 -2.12
CA GLY A 28 16.04 0.07 -1.19
C GLY A 28 15.61 0.18 0.26
N LEU A 29 14.32 0.42 0.49
CA LEU A 29 13.81 0.58 1.85
C LEU A 29 13.24 -0.72 2.38
N GLN A 30 13.30 -0.89 3.70
CA GLN A 30 12.75 -2.06 4.35
C GLN A 30 11.37 -1.74 4.92
N LYS A 31 10.62 -2.78 5.27
CA LYS A 31 9.29 -2.61 5.82
C LYS A 31 9.30 -1.74 7.08
N ARG A 32 10.30 -1.89 7.92
CA ARG A 32 10.38 -1.08 9.15
C ARG A 32 10.52 0.41 8.84
N ASP A 33 11.20 0.74 7.74
CA ASP A 33 11.39 2.13 7.36
C ASP A 33 10.07 2.76 6.96
N ILE A 34 9.27 2.01 6.23
CA ILE A 34 7.97 2.51 5.80
C ILE A 34 7.00 2.56 6.98
N ALA A 35 7.04 1.54 7.85
CA ALA A 35 6.17 1.54 9.02
C ALA A 35 6.46 2.77 9.89
N ALA A 36 7.74 3.08 10.09
CA ALA A 36 8.11 4.25 10.87
C ALA A 36 7.61 5.53 10.22
N ALA A 37 7.73 5.61 8.90
CA ALA A 37 7.28 6.80 8.17
C ALA A 37 5.77 6.98 8.27
N LEU A 38 5.03 5.87 8.37
CA LEU A 38 3.59 5.91 8.48
C LEU A 38 3.10 5.99 9.94
N GLY A 39 4.02 5.97 10.88
CA GLY A 39 3.65 6.04 12.29
C GLY A 39 3.02 4.76 12.82
N MET A 40 3.41 3.62 12.26
CA MET A 40 2.85 2.35 12.69
C MET A 40 3.96 1.32 12.90
N THR A 41 3.63 0.18 13.49
CA THR A 41 4.60 -0.89 13.69
C THR A 41 4.67 -1.73 12.41
N THR A 42 5.73 -2.52 12.29
CA THR A 42 5.87 -3.43 11.14
C THR A 42 4.71 -4.43 11.12
N ALA A 43 4.27 -4.89 12.29
CA ALA A 43 3.14 -5.82 12.36
C ALA A 43 1.86 -5.20 11.78
N THR A 44 1.63 -3.92 12.08
CA THR A 44 0.47 -3.21 11.55
C THR A 44 0.61 -3.05 10.04
N LEU A 45 1.81 -2.74 9.56
CA LEU A 45 2.05 -2.61 8.14
C LEU A 45 1.75 -3.93 7.41
N LEU A 46 2.16 -5.06 7.98
CA LEU A 46 1.88 -6.34 7.37
C LEU A 46 0.38 -6.65 7.33
N ARG A 47 -0.36 -6.22 8.35
CA ARG A 47 -1.80 -6.39 8.34
C ARG A 47 -2.43 -5.53 7.24
N ARG A 48 -1.93 -4.31 7.05
CA ARG A 48 -2.42 -3.45 5.99
C ARG A 48 -2.10 -4.01 4.62
N LYS A 49 -0.97 -4.73 4.49
CA LYS A 49 -0.63 -5.36 3.22
C LYS A 49 -1.66 -6.42 2.87
N LYS A 50 -2.19 -7.14 3.88
CA LYS A 50 -3.20 -8.15 3.63
C LYS A 50 -4.55 -7.52 3.34
N ASN A 51 -4.80 -6.34 3.91
CA ASN A 51 -6.06 -5.64 3.72
C ASN A 51 -5.76 -4.20 3.30
N PRO A 52 -5.27 -3.98 2.08
CA PRO A 52 -4.83 -2.64 1.65
C PRO A 52 -5.87 -1.56 1.72
N LEU A 53 -7.16 -1.90 1.70
CA LEU A 53 -8.19 -0.89 1.80
C LEU A 53 -8.32 -0.32 3.22
N ASP A 54 -7.58 -0.91 4.18
CA ASP A 54 -7.57 -0.38 5.54
C ASP A 54 -6.56 0.77 5.65
N PHE A 55 -5.73 0.99 4.66
CA PHE A 55 -4.86 2.15 4.68
C PHE A 55 -5.72 3.41 4.64
N THR A 56 -5.39 4.37 5.49
CA THR A 56 -6.07 5.66 5.43
C THR A 56 -5.43 6.48 4.31
N LEU A 57 -6.14 7.47 3.84
CA LEU A 57 -5.63 8.33 2.79
C LEU A 57 -4.38 9.06 3.28
N GLY A 58 -4.37 9.48 4.54
CA GLY A 58 -3.20 10.12 5.11
C GLY A 58 -1.98 9.20 5.14
N GLU A 59 -2.19 7.92 5.43
CA GLU A 59 -1.11 6.95 5.44
C GLU A 59 -0.56 6.77 4.04
N LEU A 60 -1.44 6.68 3.04
CA LEU A 60 -1.01 6.54 1.66
C LEU A 60 -0.23 7.78 1.19
N GLN A 61 -0.65 8.97 1.61
CA GLN A 61 0.05 10.18 1.27
C GLN A 61 1.45 10.20 1.88
N LYS A 62 1.58 9.76 3.13
CA LYS A 62 2.88 9.70 3.78
C LYS A 62 3.78 8.69 3.09
N ALA A 63 3.22 7.55 2.69
CA ALA A 63 3.97 6.53 1.98
C ALA A 63 4.47 7.06 0.64
N CYS A 64 3.61 7.75 -0.10
CA CYS A 64 4.00 8.31 -1.38
C CYS A 64 5.13 9.32 -1.22
N ARG A 65 5.07 10.11 -0.16
CA ARG A 65 6.10 11.10 0.08
C ARG A 65 7.42 10.42 0.40
N LYS A 66 7.39 9.40 1.27
CA LYS A 66 8.59 8.68 1.67
C LYS A 66 9.21 7.92 0.50
N LEU A 67 8.38 7.35 -0.37
CA LEU A 67 8.83 6.51 -1.46
C LEU A 67 9.00 7.27 -2.77
N HIS A 68 8.78 8.57 -2.75
CA HIS A 68 8.88 9.41 -3.94
C HIS A 68 7.94 8.92 -5.06
N ILE A 69 6.72 8.55 -4.68
CA ILE A 69 5.71 8.12 -5.64
C ILE A 69 4.87 9.34 -6.00
N PRO A 70 4.70 9.65 -7.28
CA PRO A 70 3.86 10.76 -7.69
C PRO A 70 2.42 10.51 -7.24
N ILE A 71 1.74 11.55 -6.78
CA ILE A 71 0.38 11.40 -6.29
C ILE A 71 -0.54 10.92 -7.41
N ASP A 72 -0.22 11.22 -8.65
CA ASP A 72 -1.02 10.76 -9.77
C ASP A 72 -0.97 9.23 -9.91
N ASP A 73 0.14 8.62 -9.54
CA ASP A 73 0.27 7.18 -9.59
C ASP A 73 -0.66 6.56 -8.53
N LEU A 74 -0.77 7.20 -7.37
CA LEU A 74 -1.67 6.73 -6.33
C LEU A 74 -3.12 6.87 -6.80
N ARG A 75 -3.46 7.97 -7.44
CA ARG A 75 -4.82 8.15 -7.95
C ARG A 75 -5.16 7.08 -8.97
N SER A 76 -4.21 6.76 -9.84
CA SER A 76 -4.44 5.75 -10.85
C SER A 76 -4.60 4.36 -10.24
N ALA A 77 -4.01 4.13 -9.07
CA ALA A 77 -4.13 2.84 -8.41
C ALA A 77 -5.51 2.66 -7.77
N ILE A 78 -6.17 3.76 -7.41
CA ILE A 78 -7.48 3.69 -6.80
C ILE A 78 -8.53 3.58 -7.89
N THR A 79 -9.10 2.38 -8.03
CA THR A 79 -10.09 2.13 -9.05
C THR A 79 -11.44 1.96 -8.39
N LEU A 80 -12.39 2.76 -8.76
CA LEU A 80 -13.72 2.73 -8.17
C LEU A 80 -14.75 2.04 -9.07
#